data_a3304200a3e07f6b06380eaf7084073f
#
_entry.id   a3304200a3e07f6b06380eaf7084073f
#
_cell.length_a   1.000
_cell.length_b   1.000
_cell.length_c   1.000
_cell.angle_alpha   90.00
_cell.angle_beta   90.00
_cell.angle_gamma   90.00
#
_symmetry.space_group_name_H-M   'P 1'
#
loop_
_entity.id
_entity.type
_entity.pdbx_description
1 polymer ?
#
loop_
_entity_poly.entity_id
_entity_poly.type
_entity_poly.pdbx_seq_one_letter_code
_entity_poly.pdbx_strand_id
1 'polypeptide(L)'
;MGLYMYQAAYTPESMAAQIKEPQDRIEAVRPALEAMGAKIVAGGFPFGEYDVLVLFEAPDETTAASVAMAVAAGGATKAAKTTRLLSGAEWIESLRKAQGSPYQPAR
;
A
#
# COMPACT_ATOMS: atom_id res chain seq x y z
N MET A 1 0.04 -3.61 15.24
CA MET A 1 0.66 -3.24 13.95
C MET A 1 -0.13 -3.86 12.81
N GLY A 2 -0.52 -3.05 11.85
CA GLY A 2 -1.21 -3.54 10.67
C GLY A 2 -0.27 -3.64 9.48
N LEU A 3 -0.55 -4.59 8.60
CA LEU A 3 0.16 -4.75 7.34
C LEU A 3 -0.71 -4.21 6.20
N TYR A 4 -0.08 -3.46 5.30
CA TYR A 4 -0.76 -2.77 4.21
C TYR A 4 -0.04 -3.02 2.89
N MET A 5 -0.82 -3.11 1.81
CA MET A 5 -0.28 -3.19 0.46
C MET A 5 -0.61 -1.89 -0.26
N TYR A 6 0.42 -1.18 -0.69
CA TYR A 6 0.29 0.04 -1.48
C TYR A 6 0.69 -0.25 -2.92
N GLN A 7 -0.18 0.13 -3.85
CA GLN A 7 0.08 0.00 -5.28
C GLN A 7 -0.15 1.36 -5.93
N ALA A 8 0.71 1.74 -6.85
CA ALA A 8 0.57 3.02 -7.55
C ALA A 8 1.05 2.92 -8.99
N ALA A 9 0.45 3.76 -9.82
CA ALA A 9 0.88 3.99 -11.19
C ALA A 9 1.42 5.41 -11.29
N TYR A 10 2.57 5.58 -11.91
CA TYR A 10 3.22 6.88 -12.06
C TYR A 10 2.59 7.68 -13.20
N THR A 11 2.68 9.00 -13.10
CA THR A 11 2.32 9.89 -14.20
C THR A 11 3.33 9.72 -15.34
N PRO A 12 2.96 10.10 -16.59
CA PRO A 12 3.92 10.10 -17.70
C PRO A 12 5.16 10.95 -17.40
N GLU A 13 4.97 12.08 -16.72
CA GLU A 13 6.06 12.99 -16.36
C GLU A 13 7.02 12.32 -15.38
N SER A 14 6.48 11.63 -14.38
CA SER A 14 7.31 10.89 -13.41
C SER A 14 8.06 9.74 -14.08
N MET A 15 7.38 9.01 -14.96
CA MET A 15 8.02 7.90 -15.68
C MET A 15 9.14 8.40 -16.55
N ALA A 16 8.93 9.51 -17.27
CA ALA A 16 9.99 10.11 -18.10
C ALA A 16 11.20 10.56 -17.27
N ALA A 17 10.93 11.13 -16.09
CA ALA A 17 12.00 11.54 -15.19
C ALA A 17 12.81 10.35 -14.68
N GLN A 18 12.14 9.24 -14.36
CA GLN A 18 12.80 8.01 -13.92
C GLN A 18 13.63 7.37 -15.02
N ILE A 19 13.16 7.42 -16.26
CA ILE A 19 13.94 6.93 -17.42
C ILE A 19 15.20 7.76 -17.59
N LYS A 20 15.08 9.08 -17.44
CA LYS A 20 16.22 10.00 -17.58
C LYS A 20 17.24 9.80 -16.47
N GLU A 21 16.78 9.57 -15.25
CA GLU A 21 17.61 9.37 -14.06
C GLU A 21 17.13 8.12 -13.31
N PRO A 22 17.53 6.92 -13.77
CA PRO A 22 17.06 5.68 -13.15
C PRO A 22 17.40 5.60 -11.67
N GLN A 23 16.40 5.18 -10.87
CA GLN A 23 16.57 5.04 -9.43
C GLN A 23 15.53 4.04 -8.87
N ASP A 24 15.87 3.44 -7.74
CA ASP A 24 14.93 2.60 -7.01
C ASP A 24 14.05 3.51 -6.15
N ARG A 25 12.80 3.72 -6.60
CA ARG A 25 11.86 4.61 -5.91
C ARG A 25 11.42 4.09 -4.55
N ILE A 26 11.45 2.77 -4.34
CA ILE A 26 11.11 2.19 -3.03
C ILE A 26 12.18 2.58 -2.02
N GLU A 27 13.45 2.42 -2.39
CA GLU A 27 14.55 2.82 -1.50
C GLU A 27 14.59 4.33 -1.29
N ALA A 28 14.24 5.11 -2.30
CA ALA A 28 14.22 6.58 -2.19
C ALA A 28 13.15 7.07 -1.21
N VAL A 29 12.00 6.42 -1.11
CA VAL A 29 10.92 6.85 -0.20
C VAL A 29 11.00 6.21 1.19
N ARG A 30 11.83 5.19 1.38
CA ARG A 30 11.95 4.49 2.66
C ARG A 30 12.18 5.43 3.85
N PRO A 31 13.14 6.38 3.81
CA PRO A 31 13.34 7.27 4.95
C PRO A 31 12.10 8.11 5.29
N ALA A 32 11.35 8.55 4.27
CA ALA A 32 10.15 9.35 4.49
C ALA A 32 9.05 8.54 5.18
N LEU A 33 8.85 7.29 4.77
CA LEU A 33 7.88 6.41 5.41
C LEU A 33 8.28 6.11 6.86
N GLU A 34 9.56 5.84 7.10
CA GLU A 34 10.06 5.59 8.46
C GLU A 34 9.88 6.79 9.36
N ALA A 35 10.10 8.00 8.84
CA ALA A 35 9.86 9.25 9.58
C ALA A 35 8.38 9.42 9.96
N MET A 36 7.47 8.82 9.19
CA MET A 36 6.03 8.86 9.46
C MET A 36 5.57 7.71 10.35
N GLY A 37 6.46 6.82 10.76
CA GLY A 37 6.14 5.68 11.62
C GLY A 37 5.77 4.40 10.87
N ALA A 38 5.96 4.35 9.57
CA ALA A 38 5.71 3.16 8.76
C ALA A 38 7.03 2.43 8.46
N LYS A 39 6.95 1.12 8.25
CA LYS A 39 8.12 0.32 7.94
C LYS A 39 7.85 -0.52 6.69
N ILE A 40 8.67 -0.36 5.67
CA ILE A 40 8.59 -1.17 4.45
C ILE A 40 9.18 -2.54 4.76
N VAL A 41 8.39 -3.60 4.50
CA VAL A 41 8.82 -4.98 4.74
C VAL A 41 9.14 -5.72 3.45
N ALA A 42 8.56 -5.33 2.34
CA ALA A 42 8.84 -5.91 1.02
C ALA A 42 8.28 -4.98 -0.06
N GLY A 43 8.74 -5.16 -1.28
CA GLY A 43 8.19 -4.41 -2.40
C GLY A 43 8.84 -4.82 -3.71
N GLY A 44 8.29 -4.30 -4.78
CA GLY A 44 8.76 -4.56 -6.13
C GLY A 44 8.07 -3.66 -7.14
N PHE A 45 8.41 -3.89 -8.39
CA PHE A 45 7.93 -3.06 -9.49
C PHE A 45 7.18 -3.90 -10.51
N PRO A 46 5.85 -4.06 -10.34
CA PRO A 46 5.03 -4.70 -11.37
C PRO A 46 5.02 -3.81 -12.63
N PHE A 47 4.79 -4.45 -13.77
CA PHE A 47 4.61 -3.69 -15.01
C PHE A 47 3.30 -4.13 -15.64
N GLY A 48 2.32 -3.22 -15.62
CA GLY A 48 0.95 -3.49 -16.02
C GLY A 48 0.09 -2.34 -15.57
N GLU A 49 -0.97 -2.62 -14.82
CA GLU A 49 -1.85 -1.59 -14.31
C GLU A 49 -1.14 -0.69 -13.29
N TYR A 50 -0.32 -1.28 -12.43
CA TYR A 50 0.49 -0.54 -11.45
C TYR A 50 1.96 -0.71 -11.74
N ASP A 51 2.77 0.26 -11.30
CA ASP A 51 4.21 0.32 -11.55
C ASP A 51 5.04 0.06 -10.29
N VAL A 52 4.44 0.19 -9.11
CA VAL A 52 5.12 -0.04 -7.84
C VAL A 52 4.15 -0.71 -6.88
N LEU A 53 4.69 -1.64 -6.09
CA LEU A 53 3.95 -2.33 -5.04
C LEU A 53 4.83 -2.37 -3.79
N VAL A 54 4.29 -1.90 -2.67
CA VAL A 54 5.01 -1.86 -1.39
C VAL A 54 4.15 -2.50 -0.32
N LEU A 55 4.74 -3.41 0.45
CA LEU A 55 4.14 -3.92 1.68
C LEU A 55 4.79 -3.18 2.85
N PHE A 56 3.96 -2.56 3.69
CA PHE A 56 4.48 -1.83 4.84
C PHE A 56 3.64 -2.07 6.08
N GLU A 57 4.30 -1.96 7.23
CA GLU A 57 3.65 -2.01 8.54
C GLU A 57 3.42 -0.60 9.06
N ALA A 58 2.29 -0.39 9.72
CA ALA A 58 1.97 0.87 10.38
C ALA A 58 1.25 0.58 11.71
N PRO A 59 1.43 1.45 12.74
CA PRO A 59 0.82 1.21 14.05
C PRO A 59 -0.70 1.33 14.03
N ASP A 60 -1.25 2.14 13.12
CA ASP A 60 -2.69 2.37 13.04
C ASP A 60 -3.11 2.80 11.63
N GLU A 61 -4.41 2.85 11.41
CA GLU A 61 -5.01 3.19 10.12
C GLU A 61 -4.70 4.65 9.72
N THR A 62 -4.64 5.56 10.68
CA THR A 62 -4.36 6.97 10.38
C THR A 62 -2.95 7.17 9.87
N THR A 63 -1.98 6.42 10.39
CA THR A 63 -0.61 6.43 9.87
C THR A 63 -0.57 5.91 8.44
N ALA A 64 -1.24 4.79 8.18
CA ALA A 64 -1.30 4.22 6.83
C ALA A 64 -1.95 5.19 5.84
N ALA A 65 -3.06 5.81 6.23
CA ALA A 65 -3.74 6.81 5.41
C ALA A 65 -2.84 8.02 5.15
N SER A 66 -2.10 8.48 6.17
CA SER A 66 -1.18 9.60 6.03
C SER A 66 -0.08 9.33 5.01
N VAL A 67 0.44 8.10 4.98
CA VAL A 67 1.44 7.70 3.98
C VAL A 67 0.85 7.83 2.57
N ALA A 68 -0.36 7.30 2.36
CA ALA A 68 -1.03 7.38 1.06
C ALA A 68 -1.28 8.83 0.64
N MET A 69 -1.72 9.67 1.58
CA MET A 69 -1.97 11.09 1.32
C MET A 69 -0.69 11.84 0.96
N ALA A 70 0.40 11.58 1.68
CA ALA A 70 1.68 12.23 1.41
C ALA A 70 2.21 11.87 0.02
N VAL A 71 2.11 10.62 -0.37
CA VAL A 71 2.55 10.19 -1.70
C VAL A 71 1.67 10.82 -2.78
N ALA A 72 0.36 10.85 -2.58
CA ALA A 72 -0.57 11.49 -3.53
C ALA A 72 -0.28 12.98 -3.69
N ALA A 73 0.01 13.68 -2.58
CA ALA A 73 0.30 15.11 -2.60
C ALA A 73 1.60 15.41 -3.36
N GLY A 74 2.51 14.46 -3.47
CA GLY A 74 3.75 14.62 -4.20
C GLY A 74 3.57 14.72 -5.72
N GLY A 75 2.42 14.32 -6.25
CA GLY A 75 2.05 14.52 -7.66
C GLY A 75 2.69 13.56 -8.66
N ALA A 76 3.45 12.57 -8.20
CA ALA A 76 4.15 11.63 -9.10
C ALA A 76 3.27 10.44 -9.52
N THR A 77 2.13 10.24 -8.87
CA THR A 77 1.24 9.11 -9.15
C THR A 77 -0.08 9.58 -9.76
N LYS A 78 -0.58 8.85 -10.73
CA LYS A 78 -1.89 9.12 -11.36
C LYS A 78 -3.00 8.25 -10.78
N ALA A 79 -2.63 7.16 -10.11
CA ALA A 79 -3.57 6.25 -9.48
C ALA A 79 -2.85 5.53 -8.35
N ALA A 80 -3.56 5.23 -7.27
CA ALA A 80 -3.00 4.52 -6.14
C ALA A 80 -4.09 3.73 -5.42
N LYS A 81 -3.68 2.66 -4.74
CA LYS A 81 -4.58 1.81 -3.96
C LYS A 81 -3.84 1.32 -2.73
N THR A 82 -4.43 1.54 -1.57
CA THR A 82 -3.92 1.01 -0.31
C THR A 82 -4.91 -0.03 0.22
N THR A 83 -4.41 -1.21 0.52
CA THR A 83 -5.24 -2.33 0.99
C THR A 83 -4.71 -2.81 2.33
N ARG A 84 -5.60 -2.90 3.34
CA ARG A 84 -5.27 -3.50 4.63
C ARG A 84 -5.23 -5.02 4.45
N LEU A 85 -4.16 -5.64 4.89
CA LEU A 85 -4.01 -7.09 4.85
C LEU A 85 -4.22 -7.66 6.25
N LEU A 86 -5.11 -8.64 6.35
CA LEU A 86 -5.31 -9.36 7.61
C LEU A 86 -4.22 -10.42 7.76
N SER A 87 -3.74 -10.62 8.98
CA SER A 87 -2.87 -11.75 9.29
C SER A 87 -3.70 -13.05 9.24
N GLY A 88 -3.01 -14.19 9.24
CA GLY A 88 -3.68 -15.48 9.32
C GLY A 88 -4.57 -15.60 10.56
N ALA A 89 -4.08 -15.10 11.70
CA ALA A 89 -4.85 -15.10 12.95
C ALA A 89 -6.09 -14.22 12.85
N GLU A 90 -5.95 -13.02 12.30
CA GLU A 90 -7.07 -12.12 12.08
C GLU A 90 -8.10 -12.71 11.12
N TRP A 91 -7.63 -13.39 10.09
CA TRP A 91 -8.50 -14.07 9.13
C TRP A 91 -9.33 -15.16 9.80
N ILE A 92 -8.68 -16.00 10.62
CA ILE A 92 -9.38 -17.06 11.37
C ILE A 92 -10.41 -16.47 12.31
N GLU A 93 -10.05 -15.40 13.04
CA GLU A 93 -11.00 -14.71 13.92
C GLU A 93 -12.20 -14.20 13.15
N SER A 94 -11.98 -13.64 11.97
CA SER A 94 -13.04 -13.13 11.10
C SER A 94 -13.98 -14.26 10.65
N LEU A 95 -13.42 -15.41 10.30
CA LEU A 95 -14.20 -16.60 9.94
C LEU A 95 -15.08 -17.06 11.10
N ARG A 96 -14.53 -17.07 12.32
CA ARG A 96 -15.29 -17.45 13.51
C ARG A 96 -16.46 -16.50 13.78
N LYS A 97 -16.23 -15.19 13.62
CA LYS A 97 -17.30 -14.21 13.77
C LYS A 97 -18.39 -14.40 12.71
N ALA A 98 -17.98 -14.74 11.49
CA ALA A 98 -18.93 -14.99 10.41
C ALA A 98 -19.80 -16.22 10.65
N GLN A 99 -19.31 -17.22 11.40
CA GLN A 99 -20.09 -18.41 11.75
C GLN A 99 -21.38 -18.07 12.50
N GLY A 100 -21.39 -16.95 13.23
CA GLY A 100 -22.58 -16.50 13.97
C GLY A 100 -23.56 -15.71 13.13
N SER A 101 -23.30 -15.52 11.84
CA SER A 101 -24.15 -14.66 11.01
C SER A 101 -25.48 -15.33 10.65
N PRO A 102 -26.60 -14.59 10.76
CA PRO A 102 -27.91 -15.05 10.27
C PRO A 102 -28.11 -14.80 8.77
N TYR A 103 -27.08 -14.28 8.08
CA TYR A 103 -27.19 -13.92 6.66
C TYR A 103 -27.56 -15.12 5.80
N GLN A 104 -28.53 -14.93 4.92
CA GLN A 104 -28.95 -15.87 3.90
C GLN A 104 -28.69 -15.25 2.53
N PRO A 105 -27.95 -15.93 1.63
CA PRO A 105 -27.73 -15.38 0.30
C PRO A 105 -29.00 -15.37 -0.52
N ALA A 106 -29.14 -14.40 -1.42
CA ALA A 106 -30.21 -14.39 -2.41
C ALA A 106 -29.98 -15.52 -3.42
N ARG A 107 -31.05 -16.27 -3.70
CA ARG A 107 -30.97 -17.43 -4.62
C ARG A 107 -32.16 -17.48 -5.53
#